data_32521261f354f0cb24ce0b7b2a4bf663
#
_entry.id   32521261f354f0cb24ce0b7b2a4bf663
#
_cell.length_a   1.000
_cell.length_b   1.000
_cell.length_c   1.000
_cell.angle_alpha   90.00
_cell.angle_beta   90.00
_cell.angle_gamma   90.00
#
_symmetry.space_group_name_H-M   'P 1'
#
loop_
_entity.id
_entity.type
_entity.pdbx_description
1 polymer ?
#
loop_
_entity_poly.entity_id
_entity_poly.type
_entity_poly.pdbx_seq_one_letter_code
_entity_poly.pdbx_strand_id
1 'polypeptide(L)'
;MTAKPSRLPARRILLAEDDDSMRGFIERALIKAGYEVISFANGREAYERLQREPFTLLLTDIVMPQMDGIELARRASELEPDLKIMFITGFAAVTLNTSTRAVRDAQVLSKPFHLKDLVSEIDRLLGVAA
;
A
#
# COMPACT_ATOMS: atom_id res chain seq x y z
N MET A 1 -14.07 25.74 12.42
CA MET A 1 -13.77 25.25 12.20
C MET A 1 -13.16 24.68 11.81
N THR A 2 -12.86 24.54 11.67
CA THR A 2 -12.49 24.02 11.23
C THR A 2 -11.86 23.27 11.00
N ALA A 3 -11.59 23.02 10.89
CA ALA A 3 -11.01 22.41 10.54
C ALA A 3 -10.53 21.60 10.54
N LYS A 4 -10.19 20.97 10.32
CA LYS A 4 -9.64 20.14 10.22
C LYS A 4 -9.12 19.62 9.53
N PRO A 5 -9.30 19.30 9.51
CA PRO A 5 -8.96 18.72 8.36
C PRO A 5 -7.65 18.46 7.84
N SER A 6 -6.90 19.04 8.17
CA SER A 6 -5.60 18.92 7.64
C SER A 6 -4.91 17.62 7.83
N ARG A 7 -5.35 16.79 8.65
CA ARG A 7 -4.71 15.55 8.86
C ARG A 7 -5.00 14.55 7.82
N LEU A 8 -5.76 14.92 6.92
CA LEU A 8 -6.00 14.11 5.84
C LEU A 8 -4.96 14.22 4.91
N PRO A 9 -4.55 13.52 4.10
CA PRO A 9 -4.81 12.16 3.83
C PRO A 9 -3.85 11.24 4.57
N ALA A 10 -3.38 11.67 5.69
CA ALA A 10 -2.39 10.92 6.42
C ALA A 10 -2.79 9.51 6.74
N ARG A 11 -4.03 9.19 6.60
CA ARG A 11 -4.51 7.84 6.87
C ARG A 11 -5.19 7.21 5.68
N ARG A 12 -4.81 7.62 4.48
CA ARG A 12 -5.39 7.06 3.26
C ARG A 12 -4.46 6.03 2.67
N ILE A 13 -4.97 4.84 2.47
CA ILE A 13 -4.20 3.71 1.94
C ILE A 13 -4.80 3.27 0.61
N LEU A 14 -3.94 3.15 -0.38
CA LEU A 14 -4.32 2.53 -1.65
C LEU A 14 -3.85 1.09 -1.61
N LEU A 15 -4.76 0.15 -1.80
CA LEU A 15 -4.46 -1.27 -1.75
C LEU A 15 -4.60 -1.86 -3.15
N ALA A 16 -3.57 -2.55 -3.60
CA ALA A 16 -3.62 -3.28 -4.87
C ALA A 16 -3.37 -4.75 -4.60
N GLU A 17 -4.37 -5.59 -4.83
CA GLU A 17 -4.30 -7.01 -4.55
C GLU A 17 -5.29 -7.72 -5.45
N ASP A 18 -4.82 -8.64 -6.30
CA ASP A 18 -5.68 -9.29 -7.27
C ASP A 18 -6.51 -10.45 -6.71
N ASP A 19 -6.14 -10.98 -5.55
CA ASP A 19 -6.94 -12.02 -4.90
C ASP A 19 -8.12 -11.34 -4.19
N ASP A 20 -9.33 -11.61 -4.65
CA ASP A 20 -10.51 -10.93 -4.14
C ASP A 20 -10.73 -11.16 -2.65
N SER A 21 -10.53 -12.39 -2.18
CA SER A 21 -10.72 -12.70 -0.77
C SER A 21 -9.69 -11.99 0.11
N MET A 22 -8.43 -12.05 -0.30
CA MET A 22 -7.38 -11.40 0.44
C MET A 22 -7.57 -9.89 0.45
N ARG A 23 -7.93 -9.31 -0.69
CA ARG A 23 -8.18 -7.88 -0.77
C ARG A 23 -9.27 -7.47 0.21
N GLY A 24 -10.35 -8.23 0.26
CA GLY A 24 -11.45 -7.93 1.18
C GLY A 24 -11.05 -8.04 2.64
N PHE A 25 -10.29 -9.07 2.99
CA PHE A 25 -9.83 -9.23 4.36
C PHE A 25 -8.92 -8.08 4.78
N ILE A 26 -7.99 -7.72 3.93
CA ILE A 26 -7.06 -6.63 4.24
C ILE A 26 -7.82 -5.32 4.37
N GLU A 27 -8.71 -5.07 3.44
CA GLU A 27 -9.47 -3.82 3.43
C GLU A 27 -10.27 -3.66 4.72
N ARG A 28 -10.98 -4.71 5.12
CA ARG A 28 -11.78 -4.65 6.34
C ARG A 28 -10.93 -4.46 7.59
N ALA A 29 -9.78 -5.13 7.64
CA ALA A 29 -8.91 -4.99 8.80
C ALA A 29 -8.36 -3.57 8.93
N LEU A 30 -8.01 -2.96 7.81
CA LEU A 30 -7.48 -1.61 7.83
C LEU A 30 -8.55 -0.57 8.14
N ILE A 31 -9.74 -0.75 7.59
CA ILE A 31 -10.85 0.14 7.90
C ILE A 31 -11.17 0.07 9.39
N LYS A 32 -11.19 -1.13 9.93
CA LYS A 32 -11.45 -1.31 11.36
C LYS A 32 -10.39 -0.63 12.20
N ALA A 33 -9.17 -0.57 11.70
CA ALA A 33 -8.08 0.08 12.42
C ALA A 33 -8.08 1.61 12.27
N GLY A 34 -9.02 2.15 11.52
CA GLY A 34 -9.17 3.60 11.42
C GLY A 34 -8.66 4.22 10.14
N TYR A 35 -8.26 3.41 9.17
CA TYR A 35 -7.74 3.93 7.91
C TYR A 35 -8.84 4.06 6.87
N GLU A 36 -8.66 5.00 5.96
CA GLU A 36 -9.47 5.09 4.77
C GLU A 36 -8.77 4.27 3.69
N VAL A 37 -9.48 3.33 3.10
CA VAL A 37 -8.87 2.38 2.16
C VAL A 37 -9.62 2.40 0.84
N ILE A 38 -8.87 2.49 -0.24
CA ILE A 38 -9.42 2.34 -1.58
C ILE A 38 -8.63 1.22 -2.23
N SER A 39 -9.32 0.23 -2.79
CA SER A 39 -8.65 -0.96 -3.27
C SER A 39 -8.97 -1.28 -4.73
N PHE A 40 -8.02 -1.92 -5.37
CA PHE A 40 -8.13 -2.34 -6.77
C PHE A 40 -7.53 -3.72 -6.95
N ALA A 41 -7.97 -4.38 -8.01
CA ALA A 41 -7.52 -5.74 -8.29
C ALA A 41 -6.28 -5.79 -9.18
N ASN A 42 -5.82 -4.65 -9.68
CA ASN A 42 -4.63 -4.63 -10.53
C ASN A 42 -3.91 -3.30 -10.39
N GLY A 43 -2.67 -3.29 -10.87
CA GLY A 43 -1.82 -2.13 -10.70
C GLY A 43 -2.18 -0.95 -11.59
N ARG A 44 -2.76 -1.22 -12.75
CA ARG A 44 -3.10 -0.14 -13.66
C ARG A 44 -4.19 0.76 -13.08
N GLU A 45 -5.24 0.14 -12.56
CA GLU A 45 -6.32 0.92 -11.96
C GLU A 45 -5.85 1.65 -10.71
N ALA A 46 -5.00 1.00 -9.93
CA ALA A 46 -4.43 1.65 -8.75
C ALA A 46 -3.63 2.88 -9.16
N TYR A 47 -2.81 2.76 -10.19
CA TYR A 47 -2.01 3.88 -10.65
C TYR A 47 -2.88 5.02 -11.16
N GLU A 48 -3.95 4.70 -11.86
CA GLU A 48 -4.87 5.73 -12.35
C GLU A 48 -5.46 6.52 -11.20
N ARG A 49 -5.78 5.85 -10.11
CA ARG A 49 -6.32 6.55 -8.94
C ARG A 49 -5.26 7.40 -8.27
N LEU A 50 -4.02 6.92 -8.20
CA LEU A 50 -2.93 7.70 -7.64
C LEU A 50 -2.70 9.01 -8.37
N GLN A 51 -2.99 9.03 -9.66
CA GLN A 51 -2.83 10.25 -10.44
C GLN A 51 -3.89 11.28 -10.14
N ARG A 52 -4.97 10.91 -9.45
CA ARG A 52 -6.09 11.79 -9.18
C ARG A 52 -6.17 12.27 -7.74
N GLU A 53 -5.67 11.47 -6.81
CA GLU A 53 -5.84 11.74 -5.40
C GLU A 53 -4.58 11.40 -4.63
N PRO A 54 -4.30 12.14 -3.56
CA PRO A 54 -3.14 11.82 -2.73
C PRO A 54 -3.43 10.65 -1.81
N PHE A 55 -2.38 9.88 -1.51
CA PHE A 55 -2.44 8.79 -0.55
C PHE A 55 -1.22 8.84 0.34
N THR A 56 -1.32 8.23 1.51
CA THR A 56 -0.21 8.17 2.45
C THR A 56 0.61 6.91 2.25
N LEU A 57 -0.05 5.82 1.91
CA LEU A 57 0.60 4.52 1.76
C LEU A 57 0.06 3.79 0.55
N LEU A 58 0.97 3.19 -0.21
CA LEU A 58 0.61 2.21 -1.23
C LEU A 58 0.95 0.84 -0.67
N LEU A 59 -0.06 -0.01 -0.54
CA LEU A 59 0.09 -1.38 -0.09
C LEU A 59 -0.25 -2.27 -1.28
N THR A 60 0.71 -3.01 -1.79
CA THR A 60 0.49 -3.74 -3.03
C THR A 60 1.12 -5.11 -3.03
N ASP A 61 0.43 -6.07 -3.63
CA ASP A 61 1.05 -7.33 -3.98
C ASP A 61 2.06 -7.07 -5.09
N ILE A 62 3.00 -7.97 -5.25
CA ILE A 62 4.01 -7.84 -6.30
C ILE A 62 3.48 -8.42 -7.61
N VAL A 63 2.91 -9.62 -7.57
CA VAL A 63 2.46 -10.28 -8.79
C VAL A 63 1.00 -9.99 -9.03
N MET A 64 0.71 -9.20 -10.05
CA MET A 64 -0.66 -8.83 -10.41
C MET A 64 -0.75 -8.66 -11.91
N PRO A 65 -1.96 -8.80 -12.48
CA PRO A 65 -2.13 -8.57 -13.92
C PRO A 65 -2.02 -7.09 -14.26
N GLN A 66 -1.72 -6.82 -15.49
CA GLN A 66 -1.68 -5.52 -16.14
C GLN A 66 -0.51 -4.64 -15.71
N MET A 67 -0.24 -4.51 -14.44
CA MET A 67 0.93 -3.78 -13.95
C MET A 67 1.27 -4.41 -12.63
N ASP A 68 2.45 -5.00 -12.50
CA ASP A 68 2.82 -5.65 -11.24
C ASP A 68 3.16 -4.61 -10.18
N GLY A 69 3.32 -5.09 -8.94
CA GLY A 69 3.51 -4.19 -7.81
C GLY A 69 4.83 -3.42 -7.84
N ILE A 70 5.87 -4.00 -8.42
CA ILE A 70 7.15 -3.31 -8.53
C ILE A 70 7.04 -2.11 -9.46
N GLU A 71 6.44 -2.34 -10.63
CA GLU A 71 6.24 -1.25 -11.59
C GLU A 71 5.31 -0.18 -11.01
N LEU A 72 4.23 -0.63 -10.35
CA LEU A 72 3.31 0.30 -9.72
C LEU A 72 4.03 1.17 -8.69
N ALA A 73 4.84 0.55 -7.83
CA ALA A 73 5.55 1.29 -6.80
C ALA A 73 6.55 2.27 -7.40
N ARG A 74 7.24 1.86 -8.47
CA ARG A 74 8.19 2.74 -9.13
C ARG A 74 7.49 3.98 -9.67
N ARG A 75 6.39 3.77 -10.38
CA ARG A 75 5.64 4.89 -10.94
C ARG A 75 5.01 5.76 -9.86
N ALA A 76 4.53 5.13 -8.81
CA ALA A 76 3.92 5.86 -7.70
C ALA A 76 4.93 6.77 -7.01
N SER A 77 6.16 6.29 -6.83
CA SER A 77 7.18 7.08 -6.17
C SER A 77 7.62 8.27 -7.01
N GLU A 78 7.47 8.18 -8.33
CA GLU A 78 7.75 9.32 -9.20
C GLU A 78 6.67 10.37 -9.09
N LEU A 79 5.41 9.94 -8.94
CA LEU A 79 4.31 10.87 -8.75
C LEU A 79 4.34 11.54 -7.40
N GLU A 80 4.67 10.77 -6.38
CA GLU A 80 4.58 11.23 -5.00
C GLU A 80 5.78 10.71 -4.24
N PRO A 81 6.87 11.47 -4.19
CA PRO A 81 8.10 10.99 -3.54
C PRO A 81 7.95 10.68 -2.06
N ASP A 82 6.98 11.28 -1.39
CA ASP A 82 6.77 11.05 0.04
C ASP A 82 5.85 9.87 0.34
N LEU A 83 5.31 9.24 -0.68
CA LEU A 83 4.41 8.12 -0.48
C LEU A 83 5.16 6.95 0.12
N LYS A 84 4.61 6.40 1.21
CA LYS A 84 5.17 5.18 1.80
C LYS A 84 4.72 3.99 0.97
N ILE A 85 5.60 2.98 0.86
CA ILE A 85 5.32 1.81 0.05
C ILE A 85 5.56 0.56 0.87
N MET A 86 4.62 -0.38 0.80
CA MET A 86 4.75 -1.66 1.47
C MET A 86 4.28 -2.74 0.51
N PHE A 87 5.10 -3.77 0.34
CA PHE A 87 4.74 -4.91 -0.50
C PHE A 87 4.22 -6.06 0.35
N ILE A 88 3.24 -6.76 -0.17
CA ILE A 88 2.82 -8.05 0.36
C ILE A 88 3.04 -9.07 -0.74
N THR A 89 3.63 -10.22 -0.41
CA THR A 89 3.96 -11.17 -1.46
C THR A 89 4.05 -12.58 -0.92
N GLY A 90 3.66 -13.54 -1.75
CA GLY A 90 3.85 -14.94 -1.46
C GLY A 90 5.24 -15.45 -1.85
N PHE A 91 6.05 -14.60 -2.44
CA PHE A 91 7.40 -14.98 -2.85
C PHE A 91 8.40 -14.41 -1.88
N ALA A 92 8.55 -15.10 -0.74
CA ALA A 92 9.40 -14.60 0.33
C ALA A 92 10.85 -14.37 -0.12
N ALA A 93 11.26 -15.08 -1.14
CA ALA A 93 12.62 -14.97 -1.62
C ALA A 93 12.78 -13.96 -2.76
N VAL A 94 11.75 -13.21 -3.06
CA VAL A 94 11.84 -12.23 -4.14
C VAL A 94 12.87 -11.19 -3.77
N THR A 95 13.79 -10.95 -4.69
CA THR A 95 14.78 -9.91 -4.54
C THR A 95 14.24 -8.65 -5.19
N LEU A 96 14.12 -7.59 -4.43
CA LEU A 96 13.67 -6.32 -4.97
C LEU A 96 14.83 -5.61 -5.62
N ASN A 97 15.31 -6.21 -6.71
CA ASN A 97 16.49 -5.74 -7.38
C ASN A 97 16.12 -4.65 -8.38
N THR A 98 16.16 -3.42 -7.92
CA THR A 98 15.74 -2.31 -8.74
C THR A 98 16.63 -1.12 -8.46
N SER A 99 16.73 -0.21 -9.40
CA SER A 99 17.50 1.00 -9.22
C SER A 99 16.72 2.07 -8.47
N THR A 100 15.44 1.88 -8.27
CA THR A 100 14.61 2.87 -7.60
C THR A 100 14.74 2.75 -6.09
N ARG A 101 15.23 3.80 -5.48
CA ARG A 101 15.44 3.79 -4.03
C ARG A 101 14.15 3.51 -3.26
N ALA A 102 13.05 4.14 -3.68
CA ALA A 102 11.79 3.97 -2.97
C ALA A 102 11.36 2.52 -2.92
N VAL A 103 11.60 1.78 -4.02
CA VAL A 103 11.25 0.36 -4.05
C VAL A 103 12.21 -0.46 -3.20
N ARG A 104 13.50 -0.14 -3.25
CA ARG A 104 14.50 -0.87 -2.44
C ARG A 104 14.24 -0.68 -0.96
N ASP A 105 13.80 0.51 -0.57
CA ASP A 105 13.60 0.84 0.83
C ASP A 105 12.21 0.47 1.34
N ALA A 106 11.34 -0.05 0.48
CA ALA A 106 9.99 -0.40 0.87
C ALA A 106 9.99 -1.56 1.85
N GLN A 107 8.99 -1.57 2.73
CA GLN A 107 8.78 -2.70 3.62
C GLN A 107 8.18 -3.85 2.83
N VAL A 108 8.49 -5.07 3.25
CA VAL A 108 7.94 -6.28 2.62
C VAL A 108 7.35 -7.17 3.70
N LEU A 109 6.12 -7.60 3.51
CA LEU A 109 5.47 -8.54 4.39
C LEU A 109 5.15 -9.79 3.60
N SER A 110 5.67 -10.94 4.04
CA SER A 110 5.50 -12.19 3.31
C SER A 110 4.19 -12.87 3.65
N LYS A 111 3.52 -13.43 2.65
CA LYS A 111 2.35 -14.27 2.87
C LYS A 111 2.83 -15.67 3.28
N PRO A 112 2.12 -16.35 4.13
CA PRO A 112 0.94 -15.92 4.85
C PRO A 112 1.31 -15.03 6.04
N PHE A 113 0.43 -14.12 6.40
CA PHE A 113 0.65 -13.25 7.54
C PHE A 113 -0.66 -13.10 8.30
N HIS A 114 -0.56 -12.66 9.56
CA HIS A 114 -1.75 -12.34 10.32
C HIS A 114 -2.13 -10.89 10.04
N LEU A 115 -3.43 -10.64 9.91
CA LEU A 115 -3.90 -9.28 9.65
C LEU A 115 -3.50 -8.32 10.76
N LYS A 116 -3.42 -8.82 11.99
CA LYS A 116 -2.97 -8.04 13.12
C LYS A 116 -1.53 -7.56 12.92
N ASP A 117 -0.67 -8.41 12.38
CA ASP A 117 0.71 -8.03 12.12
C ASP A 117 0.79 -7.01 11.00
N LEU A 118 -0.05 -7.16 9.98
CA LEU A 118 -0.09 -6.18 8.91
C LEU A 118 -0.47 -4.80 9.44
N VAL A 119 -1.51 -4.74 10.26
CA VAL A 119 -1.96 -3.47 10.82
C VAL A 119 -0.86 -2.86 11.68
N SER A 120 -0.19 -3.68 12.50
CA SER A 120 0.89 -3.17 13.34
C SER A 120 2.03 -2.59 12.54
N GLU A 121 2.41 -3.26 11.44
CA GLU A 121 3.48 -2.75 10.59
C GLU A 121 3.09 -1.44 9.91
N ILE A 122 1.85 -1.34 9.49
CA ILE A 122 1.39 -0.10 8.86
C ILE A 122 1.34 1.03 9.88
N ASP A 123 0.84 0.75 11.10
CA ASP A 123 0.83 1.75 12.15
C ASP A 123 2.23 2.27 12.41
N ARG A 124 3.20 1.36 12.48
CA ARG A 124 4.58 1.74 12.73
C ARG A 124 5.13 2.58 11.57
N LEU A 125 4.86 2.14 10.36
CA LEU A 125 5.37 2.82 9.17
C LEU A 125 4.81 4.23 9.04
N LEU A 126 3.57 4.43 9.41
CA LEU A 126 2.91 5.73 9.30
C LEU A 126 3.04 6.56 10.57
N GLY A 127 3.71 6.05 11.60
CA GLY A 127 3.91 6.79 12.82
C GLY A 127 2.67 6.95 13.66
N VAL A 128 1.71 6.03 13.53
CA VAL A 128 0.48 6.10 14.29
C VAL A 128 0.72 5.49 15.66
N ALA A 129 0.35 6.19 16.70
CA ALA A 129 0.53 5.69 18.06
C ALA A 129 -0.36 4.49 18.30
N ALA A 130 0.19 3.51 18.95
CA ALA A 130 -0.55 2.29 19.26
C ALA A 130 -1.60 2.55 20.30
#